data_71ea0fc4293736d735e6318ee3e4d673
#
_entry.id   71ea0fc4293736d735e6318ee3e4d673
#
_cell.length_a   1.000
_cell.length_b   1.000
_cell.length_c   1.000
_cell.angle_alpha   90.00
_cell.angle_beta   90.00
_cell.angle_gamma   90.00
#
_symmetry.space_group_name_H-M   'P 1'
#
loop_
_entity.id
_entity.type
_entity.pdbx_description
1 polymer ?
#
loop_
_entity_poly.entity_id
_entity_poly.type
_entity_poly.pdbx_seq_one_letter_code
_entity_poly.pdbx_strand_id
1 'polypeptide(L)'
;MYVCHCGTNISGIVDVQALAAYAGSLPGVTVAREYKYMCSDPGQELIRQDIRDHKLDRIVVAACSPHLHEKTFREAVSQGGLNPYFFHMVNLREHDAWVHADKEAATAKAMDLVRAAVMRVRRHVPLERRQVPIHADALVVGGGIAWIDAALTLANAGKHVYLVEREPTIGGHMAQFDKTFPTLDCAACILTPKMTAVKSHRNITLWTYSEVQQVEGYVGNFEVKVRRKPRYVIEGLCVGCMECIQACVYKQAKVPDEFNLGLGKRKPIYIPFPQAVQIGRAHV
;
A
#
# COMPACT_ATOMS: atom_id res chain seq x y z
N MET A 1 -0.89 0.22 32.13
CA MET A 1 -2.10 0.57 31.33
C MET A 1 -2.26 2.07 31.24
N TYR A 2 -2.46 2.60 30.04
CA TYR A 2 -2.56 4.05 29.81
C TYR A 2 -3.79 4.34 28.95
N VAL A 3 -4.61 5.30 29.40
CA VAL A 3 -5.84 5.73 28.72
C VAL A 3 -5.62 7.14 28.18
N CYS A 4 -5.81 7.32 26.88
CA CYS A 4 -5.66 8.62 26.22
C CYS A 4 -7.03 9.31 26.13
N HIS A 5 -7.08 10.61 26.44
CA HIS A 5 -8.28 11.42 26.18
C HIS A 5 -8.46 11.72 24.68
N CYS A 6 -7.36 11.74 23.92
CA CYS A 6 -7.31 12.23 22.53
C CYS A 6 -7.96 13.63 22.41
N GLY A 7 -7.58 14.56 23.28
CA GLY A 7 -8.33 15.81 23.50
C GLY A 7 -9.71 15.54 24.04
N THR A 8 -10.73 15.82 23.24
CA THR A 8 -12.13 15.54 23.55
C THR A 8 -12.70 14.38 22.72
N ASN A 9 -11.90 13.82 21.78
CA ASN A 9 -12.41 12.78 20.85
C ASN A 9 -12.78 11.47 21.57
N ILE A 10 -12.11 11.13 22.66
CA ILE A 10 -12.45 9.98 23.50
C ILE A 10 -13.14 10.46 24.77
N SER A 11 -12.56 11.41 25.49
CA SER A 11 -13.09 11.85 26.79
C SER A 11 -14.44 12.57 26.74
N GLY A 12 -14.86 13.02 25.54
CA GLY A 12 -16.19 13.61 25.35
C GLY A 12 -17.32 12.60 25.49
N ILE A 13 -17.05 11.32 25.26
CA ILE A 13 -18.03 10.22 25.28
C ILE A 13 -17.65 9.11 26.26
N VAL A 14 -16.38 8.78 26.39
CA VAL A 14 -15.90 7.76 27.34
C VAL A 14 -15.47 8.42 28.64
N ASP A 15 -15.91 7.87 29.78
CA ASP A 15 -15.39 8.28 31.08
C ASP A 15 -14.00 7.71 31.29
N VAL A 16 -12.99 8.49 30.91
CA VAL A 16 -11.59 8.06 30.93
C VAL A 16 -11.04 7.85 32.33
N GLN A 17 -11.58 8.56 33.33
CA GLN A 17 -11.19 8.39 34.73
C GLN A 17 -11.74 7.10 35.29
N ALA A 18 -13.05 6.85 35.08
CA ALA A 18 -13.66 5.57 35.45
C ALA A 18 -13.00 4.39 34.72
N LEU A 19 -12.65 4.55 33.46
CA LEU A 19 -11.93 3.53 32.69
C LEU A 19 -10.53 3.26 33.23
N ALA A 20 -9.78 4.29 33.60
CA ALA A 20 -8.45 4.13 34.21
C ALA A 20 -8.54 3.45 35.60
N ALA A 21 -9.52 3.85 36.41
CA ALA A 21 -9.77 3.21 37.70
C ALA A 21 -10.14 1.71 37.55
N TYR A 22 -11.04 1.40 36.59
CA TYR A 22 -11.39 0.03 36.23
C TYR A 22 -10.17 -0.76 35.76
N ALA A 23 -9.36 -0.19 34.86
CA ALA A 23 -8.15 -0.82 34.39
C ALA A 23 -7.16 -1.16 35.51
N GLY A 24 -7.03 -0.27 36.49
CA GLY A 24 -6.21 -0.50 37.70
C GLY A 24 -6.68 -1.64 38.58
N SER A 25 -7.98 -1.99 38.54
CA SER A 25 -8.54 -3.13 39.28
C SER A 25 -8.32 -4.47 38.60
N LEU A 26 -7.89 -4.49 37.33
CA LEU A 26 -7.72 -5.73 36.58
C LEU A 26 -6.50 -6.51 37.07
N PRO A 27 -6.60 -7.85 37.17
CA PRO A 27 -5.49 -8.68 37.59
C PRO A 27 -4.23 -8.51 36.73
N GLY A 28 -3.09 -8.20 37.34
CA GLY A 28 -1.82 -8.02 36.65
C GLY A 28 -1.59 -6.61 36.11
N VAL A 29 -2.44 -5.65 36.41
CA VAL A 29 -2.19 -4.23 36.12
C VAL A 29 -1.59 -3.58 37.38
N THR A 30 -0.31 -3.19 37.25
CA THR A 30 0.45 -2.52 38.35
C THR A 30 0.24 -1.01 38.32
N VAL A 31 0.15 -0.43 37.12
CA VAL A 31 -0.02 1.01 36.91
C VAL A 31 -1.18 1.23 35.93
N ALA A 32 -2.11 2.11 36.28
CA ALA A 32 -3.16 2.61 35.43
C ALA A 32 -3.18 4.13 35.48
N ARG A 33 -3.02 4.79 34.34
CA ARG A 33 -3.02 6.25 34.23
C ARG A 33 -3.87 6.70 33.07
N GLU A 34 -4.40 7.89 33.17
CA GLU A 34 -5.00 8.61 32.06
C GLU A 34 -4.18 9.87 31.75
N TYR A 35 -4.17 10.29 30.51
CA TYR A 35 -3.48 11.50 30.09
C TYR A 35 -4.09 12.09 28.82
N LYS A 36 -4.06 13.42 28.73
CA LYS A 36 -4.74 14.16 27.66
C LYS A 36 -4.27 13.78 26.26
N TYR A 37 -2.96 13.60 26.09
CA TYR A 37 -2.32 13.25 24.81
C TYR A 37 -1.18 12.26 25.02
N MET A 38 -1.49 10.98 25.14
CA MET A 38 -0.47 9.94 25.38
C MET A 38 0.59 9.86 24.28
N CYS A 39 0.25 10.25 23.03
CA CYS A 39 1.18 10.26 21.90
C CYS A 39 2.17 11.45 21.92
N SER A 40 1.96 12.45 22.77
CA SER A 40 2.90 13.56 22.95
C SER A 40 4.17 13.13 23.69
N ASP A 41 5.25 13.92 23.59
CA ASP A 41 6.50 13.63 24.27
C ASP A 41 6.34 13.45 25.79
N PRO A 42 5.57 14.29 26.52
CA PRO A 42 5.31 14.06 27.94
C PRO A 42 4.54 12.74 28.21
N GLY A 43 3.58 12.39 27.34
CA GLY A 43 2.84 11.12 27.48
C GLY A 43 3.73 9.90 27.25
N GLN A 44 4.63 9.96 26.29
CA GLN A 44 5.62 8.93 26.03
C GLN A 44 6.65 8.82 27.16
N GLU A 45 7.09 9.96 27.71
CA GLU A 45 8.02 9.97 28.85
C GLU A 45 7.39 9.35 30.08
N LEU A 46 6.11 9.60 30.34
CA LEU A 46 5.36 8.94 31.41
C LEU A 46 5.42 7.41 31.28
N ILE A 47 5.25 6.87 30.06
CA ILE A 47 5.36 5.44 29.82
C ILE A 47 6.79 4.93 30.08
N ARG A 48 7.80 5.64 29.57
CA ARG A 48 9.22 5.27 29.77
C ARG A 48 9.62 5.26 31.23
N GLN A 49 9.19 6.27 31.98
CA GLN A 49 9.47 6.40 33.40
C GLN A 49 8.81 5.27 34.20
N ASP A 50 7.51 5.02 33.97
CA ASP A 50 6.77 3.97 34.66
C ASP A 50 7.35 2.56 34.38
N ILE A 51 7.84 2.31 33.15
CA ILE A 51 8.51 1.04 32.81
C ILE A 51 9.72 0.84 33.75
N ARG A 52 10.54 1.88 33.94
CA ARG A 52 11.74 1.81 34.77
C ARG A 52 11.41 1.73 36.27
N ASP A 53 10.54 2.62 36.75
CA ASP A 53 10.24 2.79 38.16
C ASP A 53 9.46 1.61 38.74
N HIS A 54 8.52 1.08 37.97
CA HIS A 54 7.64 -0.02 38.37
C HIS A 54 8.04 -1.38 37.79
N LYS A 55 9.15 -1.45 37.04
CA LYS A 55 9.63 -2.68 36.36
C LYS A 55 8.51 -3.38 35.54
N LEU A 56 7.77 -2.58 34.78
CA LEU A 56 6.67 -3.10 34.00
C LEU A 56 7.20 -4.04 32.91
N ASP A 57 6.49 -5.15 32.69
CA ASP A 57 6.85 -6.18 31.70
C ASP A 57 5.92 -6.19 30.48
N ARG A 58 4.79 -5.47 30.55
CA ARG A 58 3.78 -5.36 29.50
C ARG A 58 3.17 -3.97 29.50
N ILE A 59 2.88 -3.45 28.31
CA ILE A 59 2.27 -2.14 28.17
C ILE A 59 1.00 -2.25 27.30
N VAL A 60 -0.07 -1.63 27.78
CA VAL A 60 -1.30 -1.42 27.00
C VAL A 60 -1.58 0.07 26.96
N VAL A 61 -1.84 0.60 25.76
CA VAL A 61 -2.31 1.97 25.55
C VAL A 61 -3.66 1.95 24.88
N ALA A 62 -4.68 2.49 25.53
CA ALA A 62 -6.02 2.67 25.00
C ALA A 62 -6.16 4.11 24.47
N ALA A 63 -6.25 4.27 23.15
CA ALA A 63 -6.17 5.56 22.49
C ALA A 63 -6.90 5.54 21.12
N CYS A 64 -6.39 6.29 20.15
CA CYS A 64 -6.85 6.27 18.76
C CYS A 64 -6.41 5.00 18.00
N SER A 65 -6.58 5.02 16.67
CA SER A 65 -6.21 3.87 15.82
C SER A 65 -4.72 3.51 15.92
N PRO A 66 -4.39 2.21 16.01
CA PRO A 66 -3.02 1.71 15.89
C PRO A 66 -2.30 2.18 14.61
N HIS A 67 -3.02 2.35 13.50
CA HIS A 67 -2.47 2.87 12.25
C HIS A 67 -1.76 4.23 12.38
N LEU A 68 -2.17 5.04 13.36
CA LEU A 68 -1.59 6.37 13.58
C LEU A 68 -0.34 6.32 14.48
N HIS A 69 -0.44 5.65 15.63
CA HIS A 69 0.55 5.81 16.70
C HIS A 69 1.11 4.50 17.28
N GLU A 70 0.83 3.35 16.68
CA GLU A 70 1.41 2.09 17.16
C GLU A 70 2.95 2.14 17.15
N LYS A 71 3.53 2.67 16.07
CA LYS A 71 4.99 2.83 15.94
C LYS A 71 5.55 3.75 17.03
N THR A 72 4.90 4.88 17.28
CA THR A 72 5.28 5.86 18.32
C THR A 72 5.35 5.20 19.70
N PHE A 73 4.31 4.46 20.08
CA PHE A 73 4.28 3.81 21.38
C PHE A 73 5.23 2.61 21.49
N ARG A 74 5.41 1.83 20.40
CA ARG A 74 6.43 0.77 20.37
C ARG A 74 7.83 1.31 20.60
N GLU A 75 8.10 2.48 20.03
CA GLU A 75 9.37 3.16 20.20
C GLU A 75 9.55 3.65 21.65
N ALA A 76 8.53 4.28 22.23
CA ALA A 76 8.55 4.69 23.64
C ALA A 76 8.78 3.50 24.57
N VAL A 77 8.14 2.36 24.32
CA VAL A 77 8.32 1.11 25.07
C VAL A 77 9.75 0.60 24.96
N SER A 78 10.32 0.60 23.74
CA SER A 78 11.71 0.21 23.48
C SER A 78 12.72 1.12 24.20
N GLN A 79 12.49 2.43 24.16
CA GLN A 79 13.32 3.42 24.86
C GLN A 79 13.21 3.29 26.38
N GLY A 80 12.09 2.79 26.90
CA GLY A 80 11.91 2.41 28.30
C GLY A 80 12.70 1.18 28.73
N GLY A 81 13.30 0.43 27.77
CA GLY A 81 14.07 -0.79 28.02
C GLY A 81 13.29 -2.09 27.91
N LEU A 82 12.07 -2.06 27.38
CA LEU A 82 11.22 -3.23 27.20
C LEU A 82 11.18 -3.66 25.73
N ASN A 83 11.03 -4.96 25.46
CA ASN A 83 10.81 -5.45 24.11
C ASN A 83 9.57 -4.78 23.50
N PRO A 84 9.65 -4.12 22.31
CA PRO A 84 8.55 -3.35 21.74
C PRO A 84 7.31 -4.18 21.36
N TYR A 85 7.43 -5.51 21.36
CA TYR A 85 6.31 -6.43 21.11
C TYR A 85 5.57 -6.85 22.37
N PHE A 86 6.06 -6.47 23.56
CA PHE A 86 5.30 -6.53 24.81
C PHE A 86 4.34 -5.35 24.99
N PHE A 87 3.85 -4.85 23.87
CA PHE A 87 2.95 -3.73 23.75
C PHE A 87 1.67 -4.12 23.01
N HIS A 88 0.54 -3.57 23.44
CA HIS A 88 -0.73 -3.65 22.74
C HIS A 88 -1.46 -2.31 22.75
N MET A 89 -2.02 -1.92 21.61
CA MET A 89 -2.81 -0.70 21.49
C MET A 89 -4.28 -1.03 21.29
N VAL A 90 -5.15 -0.37 22.06
CA VAL A 90 -6.61 -0.49 21.98
C VAL A 90 -7.16 0.73 21.26
N ASN A 91 -7.93 0.51 20.21
CA ASN A 91 -8.60 1.58 19.50
C ASN A 91 -9.93 1.92 20.19
N LEU A 92 -9.91 2.99 21.00
CA LEU A 92 -11.10 3.53 21.64
C LEU A 92 -11.79 4.59 20.78
N ARG A 93 -11.02 5.37 19.99
CA ARG A 93 -11.60 6.49 19.27
C ARG A 93 -12.54 6.05 18.16
N GLU A 94 -12.04 5.25 17.22
CA GLU A 94 -12.76 4.81 16.05
C GLU A 94 -13.70 3.65 16.32
N HIS A 95 -13.31 2.74 17.25
CA HIS A 95 -14.13 1.55 17.54
C HIS A 95 -15.15 1.78 18.65
N ASP A 96 -15.07 2.88 19.37
CA ASP A 96 -15.93 3.14 20.51
C ASP A 96 -16.47 4.58 20.53
N ALA A 97 -15.65 5.58 20.84
CA ALA A 97 -16.10 6.95 21.05
C ALA A 97 -16.83 7.57 19.84
N TRP A 98 -16.44 7.25 18.61
CA TRP A 98 -17.06 7.77 17.41
C TRP A 98 -18.34 7.02 16.96
N VAL A 99 -18.59 5.84 17.52
CA VAL A 99 -19.72 4.99 17.12
C VAL A 99 -20.80 4.90 18.23
N HIS A 100 -20.61 5.59 19.34
CA HIS A 100 -21.59 5.68 20.43
C HIS A 100 -22.01 7.14 20.67
N ALA A 101 -23.27 7.35 20.93
CA ALA A 101 -23.82 8.64 21.38
C ALA A 101 -24.03 8.66 22.91
N ASP A 102 -24.16 7.49 23.54
CA ASP A 102 -24.40 7.34 24.97
C ASP A 102 -23.08 7.08 25.72
N LYS A 103 -22.83 7.89 26.73
CA LYS A 103 -21.60 7.85 27.53
C LYS A 103 -21.48 6.59 28.38
N GLU A 104 -22.59 6.07 28.90
CA GLU A 104 -22.60 4.88 29.74
C GLU A 104 -22.27 3.64 28.91
N ALA A 105 -22.95 3.46 27.80
CA ALA A 105 -22.71 2.38 26.86
C ALA A 105 -21.28 2.40 26.28
N ALA A 106 -20.78 3.58 25.90
CA ALA A 106 -19.41 3.75 25.44
C ALA A 106 -18.40 3.36 26.54
N THR A 107 -18.59 3.85 27.75
CA THR A 107 -17.67 3.54 28.87
C THR A 107 -17.68 2.05 29.20
N ALA A 108 -18.83 1.38 29.17
CA ALA A 108 -18.95 -0.05 29.40
C ALA A 108 -18.20 -0.85 28.31
N LYS A 109 -18.38 -0.49 27.05
CA LYS A 109 -17.64 -1.11 25.93
C LYS A 109 -16.12 -0.84 26.02
N ALA A 110 -15.71 0.36 26.38
CA ALA A 110 -14.30 0.68 26.59
C ALA A 110 -13.68 -0.23 27.67
N MET A 111 -14.40 -0.51 28.75
CA MET A 111 -13.98 -1.43 29.81
C MET A 111 -13.78 -2.86 29.27
N ASP A 112 -14.70 -3.35 28.44
CA ASP A 112 -14.55 -4.67 27.80
C ASP A 112 -13.36 -4.74 26.86
N LEU A 113 -13.15 -3.72 26.02
CA LEU A 113 -12.01 -3.62 25.13
C LEU A 113 -10.67 -3.60 25.90
N VAL A 114 -10.60 -2.83 26.97
CA VAL A 114 -9.42 -2.75 27.82
C VAL A 114 -9.16 -4.08 28.54
N ARG A 115 -10.19 -4.73 29.08
CA ARG A 115 -10.07 -6.04 29.70
C ARG A 115 -9.54 -7.07 28.71
N ALA A 116 -10.07 -7.12 27.51
CA ALA A 116 -9.62 -8.02 26.45
C ALA A 116 -8.14 -7.75 26.08
N ALA A 117 -7.74 -6.48 26.00
CA ALA A 117 -6.37 -6.10 25.69
C ALA A 117 -5.37 -6.49 26.78
N VAL A 118 -5.72 -6.30 28.05
CA VAL A 118 -4.92 -6.75 29.18
C VAL A 118 -4.72 -8.26 29.15
N MET A 119 -5.79 -9.01 28.91
CA MET A 119 -5.71 -10.48 28.77
C MET A 119 -4.89 -10.92 27.56
N ARG A 120 -4.96 -10.18 26.46
CA ARG A 120 -4.20 -10.47 25.25
C ARG A 120 -2.70 -10.20 25.46
N VAL A 121 -2.33 -9.04 25.98
CA VAL A 121 -0.91 -8.66 26.12
C VAL A 121 -0.15 -9.60 27.04
N ARG A 122 -0.79 -10.21 28.02
CA ARG A 122 -0.22 -11.23 28.89
C ARG A 122 0.30 -12.47 28.15
N ARG A 123 -0.25 -12.74 26.96
CA ARG A 123 0.13 -13.86 26.09
C ARG A 123 1.17 -13.48 25.01
N HIS A 124 1.58 -12.21 24.96
CA HIS A 124 2.61 -11.80 24.03
C HIS A 124 3.95 -12.42 24.39
N VAL A 125 4.66 -12.87 23.40
CA VAL A 125 6.04 -13.35 23.49
C VAL A 125 7.00 -12.32 22.90
N PRO A 126 8.25 -12.25 23.34
CA PRO A 126 9.21 -11.34 22.74
C PRO A 126 9.46 -11.74 21.29
N LEU A 127 9.45 -10.74 20.41
CA LEU A 127 9.85 -10.93 19.03
C LEU A 127 11.18 -10.22 18.80
N GLU A 128 12.07 -10.89 18.07
CA GLU A 128 13.34 -10.35 17.66
C GLU A 128 13.29 -9.85 16.22
N ARG A 129 13.95 -8.73 15.98
CA ARG A 129 14.14 -8.22 14.61
C ARG A 129 15.15 -9.11 13.91
N ARG A 130 14.74 -9.74 12.82
CA ARG A 130 15.63 -10.51 11.95
C ARG A 130 15.98 -9.66 10.73
N GLN A 131 17.24 -9.62 10.39
CA GLN A 131 17.71 -9.09 9.13
C GLN A 131 17.77 -10.27 8.14
N VAL A 132 17.12 -10.10 7.02
CA VAL A 132 17.17 -11.08 5.92
C VAL A 132 17.70 -10.37 4.67
N PRO A 133 18.52 -11.05 3.86
CA PRO A 133 18.92 -10.50 2.56
C PRO A 133 17.67 -10.33 1.69
N ILE A 134 17.61 -9.23 0.95
CA ILE A 134 16.53 -8.94 0.02
C ILE A 134 17.08 -8.64 -1.36
N HIS A 135 16.35 -9.03 -2.40
CA HIS A 135 16.53 -8.52 -3.74
C HIS A 135 15.90 -7.13 -3.85
N ALA A 136 16.68 -6.18 -4.35
CA ALA A 136 16.24 -4.78 -4.42
C ALA A 136 15.41 -4.48 -5.67
N ASP A 137 15.30 -5.42 -6.60
CA ASP A 137 14.54 -5.29 -7.83
C ASP A 137 13.04 -5.24 -7.51
N ALA A 138 12.29 -4.53 -8.33
CA ALA A 138 10.85 -4.38 -8.17
C ALA A 138 10.10 -4.89 -9.39
N LEU A 139 8.99 -5.59 -9.16
CA LEU A 139 8.04 -5.94 -10.21
C LEU A 139 6.84 -4.99 -10.12
N VAL A 140 6.53 -4.37 -11.26
CA VAL A 140 5.32 -3.56 -11.44
C VAL A 140 4.42 -4.25 -12.46
N VAL A 141 3.20 -4.57 -12.06
CA VAL A 141 2.24 -5.31 -12.89
C VAL A 141 1.14 -4.38 -13.39
N GLY A 142 1.10 -4.18 -14.69
CA GLY A 142 0.22 -3.23 -15.38
C GLY A 142 1.00 -2.05 -15.97
N GLY A 143 0.52 -1.51 -17.09
CA GLY A 143 1.14 -0.41 -17.84
C GLY A 143 0.27 0.84 -17.91
N GLY A 144 -0.71 1.02 -17.02
CA GLY A 144 -1.48 2.26 -16.90
C GLY A 144 -0.67 3.38 -16.24
N ILE A 145 -1.19 4.61 -16.25
CA ILE A 145 -0.46 5.81 -15.80
C ILE A 145 0.07 5.70 -14.37
N ALA A 146 -0.70 5.13 -13.45
CA ALA A 146 -0.27 4.95 -12.05
C ALA A 146 0.94 4.02 -11.94
N TRP A 147 0.95 2.94 -12.70
CA TRP A 147 2.04 1.95 -12.73
C TRP A 147 3.27 2.46 -13.47
N ILE A 148 3.08 3.24 -14.53
CA ILE A 148 4.15 3.97 -15.22
C ILE A 148 4.84 4.91 -14.23
N ASP A 149 4.10 5.67 -13.47
CA ASP A 149 4.64 6.62 -12.49
C ASP A 149 5.36 5.91 -11.35
N ALA A 150 4.79 4.83 -10.84
CA ALA A 150 5.43 3.98 -9.84
C ALA A 150 6.75 3.38 -10.34
N ALA A 151 6.76 2.86 -11.58
CA ALA A 151 7.97 2.31 -12.19
C ALA A 151 9.06 3.37 -12.36
N LEU A 152 8.72 4.56 -12.84
CA LEU A 152 9.66 5.68 -12.98
C LEU A 152 10.19 6.15 -11.63
N THR A 153 9.34 6.25 -10.62
CA THR A 153 9.74 6.65 -9.26
C THR A 153 10.75 5.67 -8.66
N LEU A 154 10.50 4.37 -8.75
CA LEU A 154 11.41 3.34 -8.27
C LEU A 154 12.73 3.33 -9.06
N ALA A 155 12.65 3.44 -10.38
CA ALA A 155 13.82 3.43 -11.26
C ALA A 155 14.71 4.67 -11.06
N ASN A 156 14.11 5.85 -10.85
CA ASN A 156 14.82 7.09 -10.51
C ASN A 156 15.48 6.99 -9.13
N ALA A 157 14.90 6.22 -8.19
CA ALA A 157 15.53 5.90 -6.91
C ALA A 157 16.65 4.83 -7.02
N GLY A 158 17.05 4.47 -8.24
CA GLY A 158 18.16 3.54 -8.51
C GLY A 158 17.79 2.06 -8.41
N LYS A 159 16.50 1.72 -8.33
CA LYS A 159 16.04 0.33 -8.32
C LYS A 159 15.87 -0.19 -9.75
N HIS A 160 16.21 -1.47 -9.98
CA HIS A 160 15.83 -2.10 -11.23
C HIS A 160 14.36 -2.50 -11.18
N VAL A 161 13.60 -2.19 -12.24
CA VAL A 161 12.16 -2.39 -12.30
C VAL A 161 11.79 -3.25 -13.51
N TYR A 162 11.09 -4.33 -13.27
CA TYR A 162 10.42 -5.10 -14.31
C TYR A 162 8.98 -4.61 -14.41
N LEU A 163 8.62 -3.98 -15.53
CA LEU A 163 7.24 -3.53 -15.81
C LEU A 163 6.57 -4.50 -16.77
N VAL A 164 5.56 -5.21 -16.30
CA VAL A 164 4.85 -6.25 -17.04
C VAL A 164 3.45 -5.76 -17.40
N GLU A 165 3.14 -5.72 -18.71
CA GLU A 165 1.85 -5.31 -19.24
C GLU A 165 1.25 -6.39 -20.15
N ARG A 166 -0.01 -6.73 -19.90
CA ARG A 166 -0.73 -7.76 -20.69
C ARG A 166 -1.08 -7.31 -22.12
N GLU A 167 -1.30 -6.01 -22.29
CA GLU A 167 -1.61 -5.41 -23.57
C GLU A 167 -0.33 -5.21 -24.42
N PRO A 168 -0.45 -5.04 -25.74
CA PRO A 168 0.71 -4.85 -26.61
C PRO A 168 1.52 -3.59 -26.35
N THR A 169 0.97 -2.61 -25.65
CA THR A 169 1.59 -1.35 -25.29
C THR A 169 1.18 -0.90 -23.90
N ILE A 170 1.97 -0.02 -23.30
CA ILE A 170 1.59 0.68 -22.06
C ILE A 170 0.71 1.89 -22.38
N GLY A 171 0.08 2.47 -21.37
CA GLY A 171 -0.79 3.64 -21.45
C GLY A 171 -2.15 3.43 -20.76
N GLY A 172 -2.65 2.20 -20.78
CA GLY A 172 -3.91 1.83 -20.14
C GLY A 172 -5.09 2.71 -20.59
N HIS A 173 -6.05 2.92 -19.71
CA HIS A 173 -7.23 3.74 -20.03
C HIS A 173 -6.91 5.21 -20.35
N MET A 174 -5.80 5.75 -19.81
CA MET A 174 -5.43 7.13 -20.11
C MET A 174 -5.12 7.35 -21.60
N ALA A 175 -4.67 6.31 -22.29
CA ALA A 175 -4.48 6.36 -23.76
C ALA A 175 -5.81 6.45 -24.55
N GLN A 176 -6.94 6.15 -23.92
CA GLN A 176 -8.28 6.17 -24.49
C GLN A 176 -9.02 7.48 -24.19
N PHE A 177 -8.46 8.34 -23.32
CA PHE A 177 -9.07 9.60 -22.93
C PHE A 177 -8.58 10.76 -23.81
N ASP A 178 -9.49 11.67 -24.15
CA ASP A 178 -9.11 12.96 -24.71
C ASP A 178 -8.52 13.88 -23.63
N LYS A 179 -9.23 13.99 -22.50
CA LYS A 179 -8.86 14.88 -21.39
C LYS A 179 -8.92 14.19 -20.04
N THR A 180 -8.16 14.72 -19.09
CA THR A 180 -8.15 14.27 -17.71
C THR A 180 -9.06 15.12 -16.83
N PHE A 181 -9.77 14.51 -15.89
CA PHE A 181 -10.54 15.20 -14.87
C PHE A 181 -9.63 15.46 -13.65
N PRO A 182 -9.78 16.58 -12.91
CA PRO A 182 -10.72 17.70 -13.12
C PRO A 182 -10.16 18.85 -13.97
N THR A 183 -8.87 18.83 -14.30
CA THR A 183 -8.15 19.94 -14.93
C THR A 183 -8.42 20.10 -16.42
N LEU A 184 -9.01 19.07 -17.05
CA LEU A 184 -9.27 18.98 -18.49
C LEU A 184 -8.01 19.10 -19.35
N ASP A 185 -6.87 18.69 -18.80
CA ASP A 185 -5.61 18.62 -19.55
C ASP A 185 -5.67 17.52 -20.62
N CYS A 186 -4.88 17.69 -21.67
CA CYS A 186 -4.73 16.70 -22.73
C CYS A 186 -4.11 15.39 -22.18
N ALA A 187 -4.86 14.30 -22.21
CA ALA A 187 -4.40 13.01 -21.67
C ALA A 187 -3.16 12.49 -22.39
N ALA A 188 -3.13 12.55 -23.74
CA ALA A 188 -1.98 12.11 -24.52
C ALA A 188 -0.73 12.97 -24.26
N CYS A 189 -0.91 14.27 -24.00
CA CYS A 189 0.21 15.20 -23.72
C CYS A 189 0.92 14.89 -22.40
N ILE A 190 0.17 14.39 -21.41
CA ILE A 190 0.74 13.94 -20.13
C ILE A 190 1.31 12.53 -20.23
N LEU A 191 0.60 11.63 -20.91
CA LEU A 191 0.93 10.22 -20.97
C LEU A 191 2.18 9.94 -21.83
N THR A 192 2.25 10.54 -23.02
CA THR A 192 3.31 10.23 -24.01
C THR A 192 4.72 10.43 -23.49
N PRO A 193 5.08 11.54 -22.82
CA PRO A 193 6.41 11.73 -22.27
C PRO A 193 6.76 10.66 -21.22
N LYS A 194 5.81 10.27 -20.38
CA LYS A 194 6.00 9.22 -19.36
C LYS A 194 6.20 7.84 -19.99
N MET A 195 5.45 7.48 -21.03
CA MET A 195 5.63 6.24 -21.79
C MET A 195 7.02 6.18 -22.44
N THR A 196 7.44 7.29 -23.03
CA THR A 196 8.78 7.41 -23.64
C THR A 196 9.88 7.29 -22.58
N ALA A 197 9.70 7.94 -21.43
CA ALA A 197 10.64 7.84 -20.32
C ALA A 197 10.78 6.39 -19.83
N VAL A 198 9.68 5.65 -19.66
CA VAL A 198 9.72 4.22 -19.31
C VAL A 198 10.50 3.41 -20.32
N LYS A 199 10.23 3.60 -21.63
CA LYS A 199 10.90 2.84 -22.71
C LYS A 199 12.41 3.09 -22.74
N SER A 200 12.85 4.32 -22.45
CA SER A 200 14.27 4.71 -22.53
C SER A 200 15.00 4.57 -21.20
N HIS A 201 14.33 4.28 -20.10
CA HIS A 201 14.96 4.25 -18.78
C HIS A 201 15.86 3.03 -18.59
N ARG A 202 17.15 3.24 -18.30
CA ARG A 202 18.14 2.15 -18.16
C ARG A 202 17.83 1.14 -17.05
N ASN A 203 17.10 1.56 -16.00
CA ASN A 203 16.73 0.72 -14.88
C ASN A 203 15.34 0.12 -15.02
N ILE A 204 14.68 0.24 -16.20
CA ILE A 204 13.36 -0.37 -16.44
C ILE A 204 13.49 -1.41 -17.55
N THR A 205 13.09 -2.63 -17.22
CA THR A 205 12.86 -3.69 -18.21
C THR A 205 11.37 -3.76 -18.50
N LEU A 206 10.97 -3.30 -19.67
CA LEU A 206 9.58 -3.28 -20.09
C LEU A 206 9.22 -4.57 -20.84
N TRP A 207 8.26 -5.33 -20.33
CA TRP A 207 7.67 -6.49 -20.97
C TRP A 207 6.19 -6.23 -21.24
N THR A 208 5.87 -5.80 -22.44
CA THR A 208 4.50 -5.72 -22.92
C THR A 208 4.06 -7.05 -23.53
N TYR A 209 2.77 -7.24 -23.69
CA TYR A 209 2.16 -8.49 -24.15
C TYR A 209 2.58 -9.69 -23.30
N SER A 210 2.67 -9.46 -22.00
CA SER A 210 3.19 -10.40 -21.02
C SER A 210 2.30 -10.45 -19.78
N GLU A 211 2.17 -11.60 -19.17
CA GLU A 211 1.27 -11.85 -18.04
C GLU A 211 2.02 -12.57 -16.93
N VAL A 212 1.81 -12.10 -15.70
CA VAL A 212 2.26 -12.83 -14.51
C VAL A 212 1.38 -14.06 -14.34
N GLN A 213 2.01 -15.23 -14.27
CA GLN A 213 1.33 -16.51 -14.12
C GLN A 213 1.35 -17.02 -12.68
N GLN A 214 2.46 -16.79 -11.98
CA GLN A 214 2.68 -17.32 -10.64
C GLN A 214 3.60 -16.40 -9.87
N VAL A 215 3.35 -16.25 -8.56
CA VAL A 215 4.20 -15.55 -7.61
C VAL A 215 4.38 -16.45 -6.41
N GLU A 216 5.63 -16.79 -6.08
CA GLU A 216 6.00 -17.60 -4.93
C GLU A 216 7.05 -16.86 -4.09
N GLY A 217 7.30 -17.35 -2.86
CA GLY A 217 8.29 -16.77 -1.97
C GLY A 217 7.69 -15.85 -0.91
N TYR A 218 8.48 -14.88 -0.46
CA TYR A 218 8.10 -13.96 0.62
C TYR A 218 8.71 -12.56 0.37
N VAL A 219 8.30 -11.57 1.16
CA VAL A 219 8.74 -10.17 1.01
C VAL A 219 10.26 -10.07 0.94
N GLY A 220 10.74 -9.54 -0.19
CA GLY A 220 12.16 -9.39 -0.49
C GLY A 220 12.80 -10.57 -1.23
N ASN A 221 12.08 -11.69 -1.40
CA ASN A 221 12.58 -12.90 -2.08
C ASN A 221 11.44 -13.58 -2.84
N PHE A 222 10.82 -12.85 -3.77
CA PHE A 222 9.79 -13.41 -4.64
C PHE A 222 10.40 -14.03 -5.89
N GLU A 223 9.89 -15.20 -6.27
CA GLU A 223 10.06 -15.80 -7.58
C GLU A 223 8.80 -15.60 -8.40
N VAL A 224 8.92 -15.01 -9.60
CA VAL A 224 7.78 -14.66 -10.42
C VAL A 224 7.90 -15.28 -11.80
N LYS A 225 6.91 -16.07 -12.19
CA LYS A 225 6.81 -16.61 -13.55
C LYS A 225 6.00 -15.67 -14.43
N VAL A 226 6.63 -15.19 -15.50
CA VAL A 226 6.03 -14.31 -16.48
C VAL A 226 5.92 -15.01 -17.82
N ARG A 227 4.71 -15.09 -18.37
CA ARG A 227 4.45 -15.61 -19.71
C ARG A 227 4.53 -14.46 -20.71
N ARG A 228 5.50 -14.51 -21.62
CA ARG A 228 5.58 -13.60 -22.77
C ARG A 228 4.85 -14.21 -23.96
N LYS A 229 3.84 -13.52 -24.46
CA LYS A 229 3.08 -13.96 -25.62
C LYS A 229 3.86 -13.61 -26.90
N PRO A 230 3.79 -14.45 -27.96
CA PRO A 230 4.47 -14.16 -29.22
C PRO A 230 3.88 -12.93 -29.90
N ARG A 231 4.73 -12.03 -30.38
CA ARG A 231 4.32 -10.76 -31.02
C ARG A 231 4.33 -10.83 -32.56
N TYR A 232 5.18 -11.65 -33.12
CA TYR A 232 5.44 -11.71 -34.57
C TYR A 232 5.97 -10.41 -35.16
N VAL A 233 6.37 -9.46 -34.35
CA VAL A 233 7.04 -8.21 -34.69
C VAL A 233 8.33 -8.12 -33.88
N ILE A 234 9.45 -7.83 -34.53
CA ILE A 234 10.75 -7.68 -33.88
C ILE A 234 10.79 -6.30 -33.23
N GLU A 235 10.59 -6.28 -31.91
CA GLU A 235 10.45 -5.03 -31.12
C GLU A 235 11.63 -4.07 -31.29
N GLY A 236 12.85 -4.60 -31.29
CA GLY A 236 14.08 -3.80 -31.44
C GLY A 236 14.27 -3.16 -32.83
N LEU A 237 13.58 -3.65 -33.85
CA LEU A 237 13.65 -3.13 -35.22
C LEU A 237 12.43 -2.27 -35.58
N CYS A 238 11.42 -2.27 -34.70
CA CYS A 238 10.18 -1.58 -35.01
C CYS A 238 10.26 -0.08 -34.70
N VAL A 239 10.10 0.73 -35.74
CA VAL A 239 10.12 2.21 -35.67
C VAL A 239 8.73 2.83 -35.86
N GLY A 240 7.66 2.05 -35.92
CA GLY A 240 6.31 2.59 -36.08
C GLY A 240 5.96 3.06 -37.47
N CYS A 241 6.68 2.67 -38.51
CA CYS A 241 6.48 3.14 -39.89
C CYS A 241 5.18 2.68 -40.56
N MET A 242 4.43 1.76 -39.95
CA MET A 242 3.18 1.17 -40.46
C MET A 242 3.28 0.37 -41.77
N GLU A 243 4.45 0.22 -42.36
CA GLU A 243 4.64 -0.55 -43.60
C GLU A 243 4.09 -1.98 -43.52
N CYS A 244 4.30 -2.65 -42.40
CA CYS A 244 3.77 -4.00 -42.16
C CYS A 244 2.23 -4.04 -42.11
N ILE A 245 1.55 -2.96 -41.73
CA ILE A 245 0.09 -2.83 -41.72
C ILE A 245 -0.41 -2.66 -43.16
N GLN A 246 0.32 -1.91 -43.98
CA GLN A 246 0.00 -1.70 -45.38
C GLN A 246 0.23 -2.98 -46.20
N ALA A 247 1.37 -3.64 -45.95
CA ALA A 247 1.75 -4.89 -46.62
C ALA A 247 0.92 -6.11 -46.19
N CYS A 248 0.12 -5.99 -45.12
CA CYS A 248 -0.67 -7.09 -44.58
C CYS A 248 -1.59 -7.71 -45.65
N VAL A 249 -1.55 -9.04 -45.77
CA VAL A 249 -2.38 -9.80 -46.73
C VAL A 249 -3.88 -9.64 -46.48
N TYR A 250 -4.27 -9.36 -45.25
CA TYR A 250 -5.62 -9.00 -44.87
C TYR A 250 -5.91 -7.54 -45.27
N LYS A 251 -6.45 -7.36 -46.47
CA LYS A 251 -6.76 -6.00 -46.98
C LYS A 251 -7.82 -5.28 -46.15
N GLN A 252 -8.76 -6.02 -45.55
CA GLN A 252 -9.83 -5.50 -44.73
C GLN A 252 -9.55 -5.81 -43.22
N ALA A 253 -9.99 -4.93 -42.34
CA ALA A 253 -10.02 -5.16 -40.93
C ALA A 253 -11.06 -6.24 -40.57
N LYS A 254 -10.65 -7.31 -39.92
CA LYS A 254 -11.51 -8.45 -39.54
C LYS A 254 -11.55 -8.77 -38.06
N VAL A 255 -10.51 -8.38 -37.32
CA VAL A 255 -10.37 -8.67 -35.89
C VAL A 255 -11.03 -7.55 -35.09
N PRO A 256 -11.79 -7.83 -34.03
CA PRO A 256 -12.28 -6.78 -33.15
C PRO A 256 -11.12 -5.91 -32.63
N ASP A 257 -11.37 -4.63 -32.53
CA ASP A 257 -10.38 -3.67 -31.95
C ASP A 257 -10.56 -3.58 -30.44
N GLU A 258 -9.73 -4.30 -29.69
CA GLU A 258 -9.81 -4.36 -28.24
C GLU A 258 -9.48 -3.01 -27.61
N PHE A 259 -8.62 -2.21 -28.23
CA PHE A 259 -8.32 -0.87 -27.73
C PHE A 259 -9.57 0.03 -27.72
N ASN A 260 -10.41 -0.11 -28.72
CA ASN A 260 -11.69 0.58 -28.84
C ASN A 260 -12.87 -0.26 -28.31
N LEU A 261 -12.63 -1.13 -27.32
CA LEU A 261 -13.67 -1.95 -26.67
C LEU A 261 -14.48 -2.83 -27.63
N GLY A 262 -13.92 -3.18 -28.78
CA GLY A 262 -14.58 -3.98 -29.83
C GLY A 262 -15.56 -3.20 -30.67
N LEU A 263 -15.69 -1.88 -30.52
CA LEU A 263 -16.59 -1.03 -31.33
C LEU A 263 -16.15 -0.89 -32.79
N GLY A 264 -14.87 -1.16 -33.07
CA GLY A 264 -14.30 -1.18 -34.40
C GLY A 264 -13.67 -2.51 -34.77
N LYS A 265 -13.10 -2.58 -35.96
CA LYS A 265 -12.30 -3.72 -36.42
C LYS A 265 -10.91 -3.25 -36.81
N ARG A 266 -9.91 -4.11 -36.57
CA ARG A 266 -8.52 -3.89 -36.93
C ARG A 266 -7.96 -5.02 -37.80
N LYS A 267 -6.82 -4.79 -38.42
CA LYS A 267 -6.04 -5.87 -39.05
C LYS A 267 -5.34 -6.72 -37.98
N PRO A 268 -4.93 -7.95 -38.29
CA PRO A 268 -4.14 -8.76 -37.37
C PRO A 268 -2.89 -8.05 -36.87
N ILE A 269 -2.18 -7.36 -37.74
CA ILE A 269 -1.08 -6.43 -37.38
C ILE A 269 -1.61 -5.01 -37.32
N TYR A 270 -1.31 -4.29 -36.26
CA TYR A 270 -1.88 -2.97 -36.00
C TYR A 270 -1.08 -2.18 -34.94
N ILE A 271 -1.31 -0.88 -34.88
CA ILE A 271 -0.89 0.03 -33.82
C ILE A 271 -2.16 0.47 -33.08
N PRO A 272 -2.28 0.26 -31.75
CA PRO A 272 -3.51 0.60 -31.02
C PRO A 272 -3.81 2.10 -31.03
N PHE A 273 -2.79 2.96 -30.93
CA PHE A 273 -2.88 4.42 -31.02
C PHE A 273 -1.53 5.01 -31.46
N PRO A 274 -1.50 6.23 -32.01
CA PRO A 274 -0.28 6.77 -32.65
C PRO A 274 0.96 6.85 -31.75
N GLN A 275 0.78 7.06 -30.43
CA GLN A 275 1.88 7.20 -29.45
C GLN A 275 2.28 5.87 -28.80
N ALA A 276 1.73 4.73 -29.26
CA ALA A 276 2.10 3.43 -28.71
C ALA A 276 3.60 3.18 -28.81
N VAL A 277 4.24 2.88 -27.68
CA VAL A 277 5.73 2.72 -27.58
C VAL A 277 6.24 1.41 -28.14
N GLN A 278 5.37 0.46 -28.35
CA GLN A 278 5.66 -0.81 -29.03
C GLN A 278 4.49 -1.19 -29.91
N ILE A 279 4.80 -1.74 -31.08
CA ILE A 279 3.78 -2.04 -32.06
C ILE A 279 3.06 -3.34 -31.73
N GLY A 280 1.81 -3.31 -32.06
CA GLY A 280 0.85 -4.33 -31.82
C GLY A 280 1.08 -5.63 -32.57
N ARG A 281 0.28 -6.54 -32.19
CA ARG A 281 0.12 -7.94 -32.45
C ARG A 281 -0.06 -8.29 -33.93
N ALA A 282 0.65 -9.32 -34.39
CA ALA A 282 0.08 -10.18 -35.41
C ALA A 282 -0.68 -11.32 -34.71
N HIS A 283 -1.97 -11.47 -34.91
CA HIS A 283 -2.67 -12.70 -34.62
C HIS A 283 -2.63 -13.59 -35.87
N VAL A 284 -2.24 -14.84 -35.65
CA VAL A 284 -2.57 -15.92 -36.56
C VAL A 284 -3.89 -16.53 -36.11
#